data_bffef172f1d9c2b036318e457b3442ed
#
_entry.id   bffef172f1d9c2b036318e457b3442ed
#
_cell.length_a   1.000
_cell.length_b   1.000
_cell.length_c   1.000
_cell.angle_alpha   90.00
_cell.angle_beta   90.00
_cell.angle_gamma   90.00
#
_symmetry.space_group_name_H-M   'P 1'
#
loop_
_entity.id
_entity.type
_entity.pdbx_description
1 polymer ?
#
loop_
_entity_poly.entity_id
_entity_poly.type
_entity_poly.pdbx_seq_one_letter_code
_entity_poly.pdbx_strand_id
1 'polypeptide(L)'
;MNIGEMHVTFRELAQQMGMQTVRAILMEDIDICLNAAIIEKARNVIVENVGPVPYNDKVARQNASISPVNALRTLYTAGTVNGGDITGGGTEVDPYKINIDSDGIMLYTGFQVSYNGKTIYDCRIIEAEDLGQTLRDFCNRAAKDAPIVTIFGDESGINVDIY
;
A
#
# COMPACT_ATOMS: atom_id res chain seq x y z
N MET A 1 -0.87 -4.08 24.77
CA MET A 1 0.01 -5.24 25.02
C MET A 1 1.44 -4.78 24.81
N ASN A 2 2.29 -4.93 25.80
CA ASN A 2 3.69 -4.54 25.76
C ASN A 2 4.50 -5.66 25.08
N ILE A 3 5.67 -5.35 24.49
CA ILE A 3 6.55 -6.34 23.85
C ILE A 3 6.88 -7.50 24.81
N GLY A 4 7.16 -7.19 26.08
CA GLY A 4 7.38 -8.21 27.10
C GLY A 4 6.20 -9.15 27.33
N GLU A 5 4.97 -8.63 27.29
CA GLU A 5 3.74 -9.45 27.40
C GLU A 5 3.57 -10.32 26.15
N MET A 6 3.92 -9.83 24.96
CA MET A 6 3.91 -10.63 23.74
C MET A 6 4.86 -11.81 23.80
N HIS A 7 6.09 -11.59 24.31
CA HIS A 7 7.08 -12.66 24.48
C HIS A 7 6.59 -13.73 25.47
N VAL A 8 5.97 -13.33 26.56
CA VAL A 8 5.42 -14.27 27.55
C VAL A 8 4.31 -15.08 26.92
N THR A 9 3.33 -14.43 26.27
CA THR A 9 2.20 -15.08 25.62
C THR A 9 2.68 -16.04 24.51
N PHE A 10 3.67 -15.67 23.73
CA PHE A 10 4.24 -16.54 22.69
C PHE A 10 4.84 -17.80 23.31
N ARG A 11 5.61 -17.67 24.40
CA ARG A 11 6.19 -18.84 25.10
C ARG A 11 5.13 -19.75 25.71
N GLU A 12 4.09 -19.17 26.30
CA GLU A 12 2.97 -19.94 26.85
C GLU A 12 2.24 -20.73 25.75
N LEU A 13 1.95 -20.11 24.60
CA LEU A 13 1.33 -20.76 23.46
C LEU A 13 2.23 -21.87 22.89
N ALA A 14 3.53 -21.64 22.76
CA ALA A 14 4.48 -22.61 22.27
C ALA A 14 4.59 -23.82 23.23
N GLN A 15 4.53 -23.59 24.54
CA GLN A 15 4.47 -24.68 25.55
C GLN A 15 3.18 -25.51 25.43
N GLN A 16 2.03 -24.84 25.22
CA GLN A 16 0.75 -25.54 25.01
C GLN A 16 0.75 -26.41 23.75
N MET A 17 1.47 -26.02 22.72
CA MET A 17 1.64 -26.80 21.49
C MET A 17 2.63 -27.99 21.64
N GLY A 18 3.11 -28.27 22.84
CA GLY A 18 3.98 -29.42 23.13
C GLY A 18 5.45 -29.22 22.73
N MET A 19 5.88 -28.01 22.43
CA MET A 19 7.28 -27.69 22.18
C MET A 19 8.06 -27.70 23.50
N GLN A 20 8.63 -28.83 23.87
CA GLN A 20 9.41 -28.97 25.11
C GLN A 20 10.72 -28.17 25.11
N THR A 21 11.17 -27.68 23.96
CA THR A 21 12.44 -26.96 23.75
C THR A 21 12.33 -25.43 23.83
N VAL A 22 11.24 -24.90 24.33
CA VAL A 22 10.98 -23.43 24.42
C VAL A 22 12.03 -22.65 25.21
N ARG A 23 12.83 -23.34 26.05
CA ARG A 23 13.93 -22.69 26.78
C ARG A 23 15.07 -22.21 25.89
N ALA A 24 15.16 -22.68 24.64
CA ALA A 24 16.22 -22.35 23.69
C ALA A 24 15.82 -21.27 22.66
N ILE A 25 14.57 -20.79 22.67
CA ILE A 25 14.13 -19.76 21.74
C ILE A 25 14.65 -18.41 22.22
N LEU A 26 15.51 -17.79 21.42
CA LEU A 26 16.04 -16.45 21.67
C LEU A 26 14.93 -15.41 21.56
N MET A 27 15.09 -14.29 22.27
CA MET A 27 14.14 -13.17 22.16
C MET A 27 14.07 -12.62 20.74
N GLU A 28 15.20 -12.58 20.06
CA GLU A 28 15.34 -12.14 18.66
C GLU A 28 14.52 -13.00 17.70
N ASP A 29 14.49 -14.31 17.88
CA ASP A 29 13.68 -15.21 17.07
C ASP A 29 12.18 -14.98 17.29
N ILE A 30 11.77 -14.66 18.52
CA ILE A 30 10.40 -14.31 18.84
C ILE A 30 10.00 -13.00 18.16
N ASP A 31 10.87 -11.99 18.18
CA ASP A 31 10.63 -10.70 17.52
C ASP A 31 10.49 -10.86 16.01
N ILE A 32 11.31 -11.68 15.37
CA ILE A 32 11.20 -11.99 13.95
C ILE A 32 9.85 -12.65 13.64
N CYS A 33 9.45 -13.65 14.42
CA CYS A 33 8.17 -14.33 14.24
C CYS A 33 6.97 -13.39 14.45
N LEU A 34 7.02 -12.54 15.48
CA LEU A 34 5.96 -11.57 15.77
C LEU A 34 5.84 -10.54 14.65
N ASN A 35 6.95 -10.01 14.16
CA ASN A 35 6.96 -9.05 13.05
C ASN A 35 6.41 -9.70 11.77
N ALA A 36 6.82 -10.93 11.45
CA ALA A 36 6.30 -11.65 10.30
C ALA A 36 4.78 -11.88 10.43
N ALA A 37 4.30 -12.28 11.60
CA ALA A 37 2.87 -12.50 11.85
C ALA A 37 2.05 -11.20 11.75
N ILE A 38 2.57 -10.07 12.21
CA ILE A 38 1.92 -8.76 12.09
C ILE A 38 1.79 -8.37 10.61
N ILE A 39 2.87 -8.52 9.84
CA ILE A 39 2.88 -8.20 8.40
C ILE A 39 1.90 -9.10 7.67
N GLU A 40 1.91 -10.41 7.95
CA GLU A 40 0.99 -11.36 7.33
C GLU A 40 -0.48 -11.03 7.67
N LYS A 41 -0.76 -10.72 8.93
CA LYS A 41 -2.12 -10.34 9.36
C LYS A 41 -2.58 -9.06 8.69
N ALA A 42 -1.73 -8.03 8.62
CA ALA A 42 -2.04 -6.78 7.93
C ALA A 42 -2.30 -7.04 6.43
N ARG A 43 -1.46 -7.84 5.78
CA ARG A 43 -1.62 -8.22 4.37
C ARG A 43 -2.94 -8.94 4.12
N ASN A 44 -3.30 -9.90 4.96
CA ASN A 44 -4.55 -10.64 4.84
C ASN A 44 -5.76 -9.73 4.98
N VAL A 45 -5.77 -8.82 5.95
CA VAL A 45 -6.84 -7.83 6.12
C VAL A 45 -6.96 -6.92 4.89
N ILE A 46 -5.83 -6.51 4.29
CA ILE A 46 -5.82 -5.69 3.09
C ILE A 46 -6.39 -6.47 1.90
N VAL A 47 -5.89 -7.69 1.64
CA VAL A 47 -6.32 -8.52 0.51
C VAL A 47 -7.81 -8.85 0.61
N GLU A 48 -8.30 -9.18 1.79
CA GLU A 48 -9.71 -9.51 2.01
C GLU A 48 -10.65 -8.32 1.80
N ASN A 49 -10.20 -7.10 2.11
CA ASN A 49 -11.06 -5.91 2.13
C ASN A 49 -10.82 -4.93 0.97
N VAL A 50 -9.65 -4.94 0.34
CA VAL A 50 -9.25 -3.99 -0.73
C VAL A 50 -9.20 -4.65 -2.11
N GLY A 51 -9.43 -5.96 -2.22
CA GLY A 51 -9.43 -6.70 -3.48
C GLY A 51 -10.39 -6.13 -4.55
N PRO A 52 -10.23 -6.50 -5.82
CA PRO A 52 -11.05 -6.00 -6.92
C PRO A 52 -12.52 -6.33 -6.67
N VAL A 53 -13.31 -5.30 -6.44
CA VAL A 53 -14.74 -5.42 -6.12
C VAL A 53 -15.55 -4.83 -7.27
N PRO A 54 -16.56 -5.55 -7.77
CA PRO A 54 -17.51 -4.96 -8.71
C PRO A 54 -18.11 -3.65 -8.19
N TYR A 55 -18.33 -2.70 -9.08
CA TYR A 55 -18.76 -1.33 -8.72
C TYR A 55 -19.95 -1.29 -7.75
N ASN A 56 -20.91 -2.18 -7.92
CA ASN A 56 -22.11 -2.26 -7.07
C ASN A 56 -21.80 -2.71 -5.63
N ASP A 57 -20.74 -3.47 -5.42
CA ASP A 57 -20.34 -3.94 -4.10
C ASP A 57 -19.45 -2.92 -3.35
N LYS A 58 -18.86 -1.93 -4.05
CA LYS A 58 -18.05 -0.89 -3.40
C LYS A 58 -18.88 -0.08 -2.41
N VAL A 59 -20.10 0.28 -2.77
CA VAL A 59 -21.01 1.05 -1.90
C VAL A 59 -21.46 0.21 -0.70
N ALA A 60 -21.78 -1.06 -0.90
CA ALA A 60 -22.15 -1.97 0.18
C ALA A 60 -20.97 -2.21 1.15
N ARG A 61 -19.74 -2.36 0.63
CA ARG A 61 -18.55 -2.54 1.46
C ARG A 61 -18.14 -1.27 2.21
N GLN A 62 -18.31 -0.10 1.65
CA GLN A 62 -18.05 1.16 2.37
C GLN A 62 -18.85 1.25 3.68
N ASN A 63 -20.02 0.66 3.72
CA ASN A 63 -20.90 0.65 4.90
C ASN A 63 -20.71 -0.57 5.81
N ALA A 64 -20.31 -1.73 5.27
CA ALA A 64 -20.27 -2.99 6.01
C ALA A 64 -18.88 -3.37 6.55
N SER A 65 -17.78 -2.94 5.93
CA SER A 65 -16.44 -3.36 6.32
C SER A 65 -15.61 -2.29 7.03
N ILE A 66 -16.27 -1.43 7.77
CA ILE A 66 -15.61 -0.35 8.51
C ILE A 66 -14.66 -0.90 9.58
N SER A 67 -14.96 -2.05 10.18
CA SER A 67 -14.26 -2.53 11.38
C SER A 67 -12.82 -3.05 11.13
N PRO A 68 -12.53 -3.99 10.19
CA PRO A 68 -11.18 -4.50 10.04
C PRO A 68 -10.22 -3.48 9.43
N VAL A 69 -10.69 -2.67 8.46
CA VAL A 69 -9.89 -1.63 7.82
C VAL A 69 -9.65 -0.46 8.76
N ASN A 70 -10.58 -0.14 9.65
CA ASN A 70 -10.40 0.89 10.66
C ASN A 70 -9.28 0.57 11.64
N ALA A 71 -9.06 -0.71 11.95
CA ALA A 71 -7.92 -1.12 12.79
C ALA A 71 -6.57 -0.77 12.14
N LEU A 72 -6.50 -0.73 10.82
CA LEU A 72 -5.29 -0.36 10.07
C LEU A 72 -5.17 1.15 9.81
N ARG A 73 -6.19 1.95 10.10
CA ARG A 73 -6.16 3.41 9.86
C ARG A 73 -5.05 4.15 10.60
N THR A 74 -4.62 3.64 11.73
CA THR A 74 -3.48 4.20 12.47
C THR A 74 -2.14 4.01 11.74
N LEU A 75 -2.09 3.10 10.77
CA LEU A 75 -0.93 2.83 9.93
C LEU A 75 -0.96 3.65 8.63
N TYR A 76 -2.05 4.36 8.36
CA TYR A 76 -2.19 5.22 7.19
C TYR A 76 -1.34 6.48 7.35
N THR A 77 -0.47 6.71 6.37
CA THR A 77 0.32 7.93 6.27
C THR A 77 0.03 8.60 4.94
N ALA A 78 -0.29 9.89 4.97
CA ALA A 78 -0.42 10.70 3.76
C ALA A 78 0.90 11.44 3.53
N GLY A 79 1.54 11.18 2.40
CA GLY A 79 2.71 11.91 1.93
C GLY A 79 2.29 12.97 0.91
N THR A 80 2.97 14.12 0.89
CA THR A 80 2.80 15.15 -0.13
C THR A 80 4.14 15.41 -0.79
N VAL A 81 4.17 15.30 -2.12
CA VAL A 81 5.33 15.64 -2.93
C VAL A 81 5.09 17.02 -3.57
N ASN A 82 6.05 17.92 -3.39
CA ASN A 82 5.96 19.26 -3.95
C ASN A 82 6.44 19.28 -5.40
N GLY A 83 5.94 20.24 -6.18
CA GLY A 83 6.26 20.33 -7.62
C GLY A 83 7.76 20.49 -7.95
N GLY A 84 8.61 20.89 -6.98
CA GLY A 84 10.06 20.96 -7.16
C GLY A 84 10.76 19.61 -7.22
N ASP A 85 10.14 18.58 -6.67
CA ASP A 85 10.67 17.21 -6.62
C ASP A 85 10.10 16.33 -7.74
N ILE A 86 9.25 16.92 -8.60
CA ILE A 86 8.62 16.25 -9.73
C ILE A 86 9.43 16.57 -10.99
N THR A 87 9.84 15.54 -11.70
CA THR A 87 10.52 15.65 -13.01
C THR A 87 9.60 15.20 -14.14
N GLY A 88 9.91 15.58 -15.39
CA GLY A 88 9.13 15.21 -16.57
C GLY A 88 8.11 16.26 -16.99
N GLY A 89 7.51 16.05 -18.17
CA GLY A 89 6.63 17.01 -18.84
C GLY A 89 5.13 16.69 -18.77
N GLY A 90 4.74 15.57 -18.17
CA GLY A 90 3.33 15.13 -18.08
C GLY A 90 2.74 14.76 -19.43
N THR A 91 3.52 14.14 -20.29
CA THR A 91 3.10 13.61 -21.59
C THR A 91 3.19 12.08 -21.60
N GLU A 92 2.56 11.44 -22.58
CA GLU A 92 2.64 9.98 -22.75
C GLU A 92 4.09 9.46 -22.90
N VAL A 93 4.97 10.29 -23.48
CA VAL A 93 6.38 9.94 -23.72
C VAL A 93 7.29 10.34 -22.54
N ASP A 94 6.91 11.41 -21.85
CA ASP A 94 7.65 11.96 -20.71
C ASP A 94 6.68 12.26 -19.56
N PRO A 95 6.28 11.22 -18.79
CA PRO A 95 5.37 11.36 -17.66
C PRO A 95 5.99 12.20 -16.54
N TYR A 96 5.18 12.69 -15.64
CA TYR A 96 5.67 13.22 -14.37
C TYR A 96 6.23 12.08 -13.53
N LYS A 97 7.48 12.21 -13.12
CA LYS A 97 8.22 11.20 -12.36
C LYS A 97 8.48 11.66 -10.95
N ILE A 98 8.16 10.81 -10.02
CA ILE A 98 8.35 11.04 -8.58
C ILE A 98 9.09 9.82 -8.03
N ASN A 99 10.15 10.06 -7.27
CA ASN A 99 10.79 9.02 -6.48
C ASN A 99 10.25 9.10 -5.05
N ILE A 100 9.78 7.97 -4.53
CA ILE A 100 9.27 7.84 -3.17
C ILE A 100 10.17 6.89 -2.41
N ASP A 101 10.63 7.32 -1.24
CA ASP A 101 11.32 6.44 -0.31
C ASP A 101 10.38 5.30 0.09
N SER A 102 10.81 4.07 -0.13
CA SER A 102 10.03 2.87 0.16
C SER A 102 10.11 2.42 1.61
N ASP A 103 10.95 3.06 2.42
CA ASP A 103 11.18 2.64 3.80
C ASP A 103 9.88 2.73 4.63
N GLY A 104 9.45 1.56 5.08
CA GLY A 104 8.26 1.43 5.92
C GLY A 104 6.92 1.48 5.20
N ILE A 105 6.88 1.58 3.86
CA ILE A 105 5.63 1.56 3.09
C ILE A 105 5.31 0.11 2.67
N MET A 106 4.18 -0.38 3.13
CA MET A 106 3.71 -1.74 2.83
C MET A 106 2.81 -1.78 1.58
N LEU A 107 1.97 -0.77 1.40
CA LEU A 107 1.01 -0.69 0.30
C LEU A 107 0.64 0.75 -0.02
N TYR A 108 0.54 1.07 -1.30
CA TYR A 108 -0.04 2.32 -1.79
C TYR A 108 -1.54 2.14 -1.99
N THR A 109 -2.32 2.99 -1.36
CA THR A 109 -3.79 2.90 -1.40
C THR A 109 -4.41 3.83 -2.43
N GLY A 110 -3.70 4.87 -2.83
CA GLY A 110 -4.15 5.81 -3.85
C GLY A 110 -3.17 6.96 -4.04
N PHE A 111 -3.30 7.60 -5.19
CA PHE A 111 -2.55 8.80 -5.54
C PHE A 111 -3.54 9.89 -5.91
N GLN A 112 -3.20 11.10 -5.55
CA GLN A 112 -3.98 12.28 -5.87
C GLN A 112 -3.07 13.36 -6.46
N VAL A 113 -3.53 14.02 -7.49
CA VAL A 113 -2.78 15.09 -8.16
C VAL A 113 -3.56 16.40 -8.10
N SER A 114 -2.87 17.47 -7.83
CA SER A 114 -3.42 18.82 -7.94
C SER A 114 -2.51 19.68 -8.83
N TYR A 115 -3.01 20.15 -9.95
CA TYR A 115 -2.24 20.95 -10.90
C TYR A 115 -2.13 22.42 -10.49
N ASN A 116 -3.05 22.96 -9.71
CA ASN A 116 -3.09 24.39 -9.36
C ASN A 116 -3.40 24.64 -7.88
N GLY A 117 -3.30 23.63 -7.04
CA GLY A 117 -3.64 23.72 -5.62
C GLY A 117 -5.13 23.95 -5.33
N LYS A 118 -6.00 23.90 -6.34
CA LYS A 118 -7.45 24.16 -6.20
C LYS A 118 -8.32 22.93 -6.37
N THR A 119 -7.96 22.08 -7.32
CA THR A 119 -8.76 20.87 -7.63
C THR A 119 -7.88 19.66 -7.47
N ILE A 120 -8.38 18.66 -6.76
CA ILE A 120 -7.69 17.38 -6.53
C ILE A 120 -8.35 16.35 -7.43
N TYR A 121 -7.55 15.61 -8.16
CA TYR A 121 -7.96 14.53 -9.03
C TYR A 121 -7.42 13.21 -8.49
N ASP A 122 -8.28 12.21 -8.39
CA ASP A 122 -7.86 10.87 -8.02
C ASP A 122 -7.23 10.17 -9.22
N CYS A 123 -6.06 9.59 -9.01
CA CYS A 123 -5.35 8.86 -10.04
C CYS A 123 -5.82 7.40 -10.10
N ARG A 124 -5.87 6.84 -11.30
CA ARG A 124 -6.06 5.40 -11.50
C ARG A 124 -4.70 4.72 -11.50
N ILE A 125 -4.53 3.75 -10.62
CA ILE A 125 -3.31 2.92 -10.60
C ILE A 125 -3.47 1.83 -11.65
N ILE A 126 -2.49 1.71 -12.55
CA ILE A 126 -2.45 0.72 -13.63
C ILE A 126 -1.09 0.01 -13.57
N GLU A 127 -1.11 -1.30 -13.82
CA GLU A 127 0.11 -2.09 -13.92
C GLU A 127 0.89 -1.69 -15.18
N ALA A 128 2.22 -1.73 -15.10
CA ALA A 128 3.09 -1.30 -16.19
C ALA A 128 2.84 -2.07 -17.51
N GLU A 129 2.40 -3.33 -17.39
CA GLU A 129 2.09 -4.21 -18.52
C GLU A 129 0.88 -3.71 -19.33
N ASP A 130 -0.12 -3.16 -18.66
CA ASP A 130 -1.37 -2.68 -19.26
C ASP A 130 -1.31 -1.22 -19.73
N LEU A 131 -0.25 -0.50 -19.35
CA LEU A 131 -0.10 0.93 -19.63
C LEU A 131 -0.21 1.25 -21.13
N GLY A 132 0.53 0.52 -21.96
CA GLY A 132 0.58 0.77 -23.40
C GLY A 132 -0.76 0.57 -24.10
N GLN A 133 -1.58 -0.36 -23.64
CA GLN A 133 -2.94 -0.58 -24.14
C GLN A 133 -3.88 0.52 -23.65
N THR A 134 -3.78 0.87 -22.38
CA THR A 134 -4.64 1.89 -21.75
C THR A 134 -4.43 3.27 -22.36
N LEU A 135 -3.18 3.68 -22.63
CA LEU A 135 -2.88 4.97 -23.25
C LEU A 135 -3.42 5.08 -24.70
N ARG A 136 -3.54 3.95 -25.41
CA ARG A 136 -4.09 3.89 -26.77
C ARG A 136 -5.63 3.81 -26.81
N ASP A 137 -6.25 3.44 -25.72
CA ASP A 137 -7.69 3.34 -25.64
C ASP A 137 -8.33 4.73 -25.52
N PHE A 138 -9.16 5.09 -26.49
CA PHE A 138 -9.83 6.39 -26.52
C PHE A 138 -10.65 6.69 -25.26
N CYS A 139 -11.28 5.67 -24.67
CA CYS A 139 -12.13 5.82 -23.50
C CYS A 139 -11.35 5.81 -22.16
N ASN A 140 -10.21 5.15 -22.13
CA ASN A 140 -9.46 4.88 -20.89
C ASN A 140 -8.09 5.59 -20.82
N ARG A 141 -7.72 6.33 -21.86
CA ARG A 141 -6.44 7.06 -21.88
C ARG A 141 -6.34 8.06 -20.72
N ALA A 142 -5.11 8.43 -20.41
CA ALA A 142 -4.83 9.47 -19.43
C ALA A 142 -5.43 10.82 -19.87
N ALA A 143 -6.03 11.52 -18.92
CA ALA A 143 -6.55 12.86 -19.11
C ALA A 143 -6.30 13.67 -17.82
N LYS A 144 -6.32 15.01 -17.94
CA LYS A 144 -6.06 15.88 -16.80
C LYS A 144 -7.01 15.68 -15.62
N ASP A 145 -8.25 15.30 -15.89
CA ASP A 145 -9.30 14.98 -14.91
C ASP A 145 -9.34 13.50 -14.51
N ALA A 146 -8.60 12.66 -15.22
CA ALA A 146 -8.47 11.23 -14.98
C ALA A 146 -7.01 10.77 -15.18
N PRO A 147 -6.07 11.23 -14.35
CA PRO A 147 -4.67 10.86 -14.47
C PRO A 147 -4.46 9.38 -14.18
N ILE A 148 -3.43 8.83 -14.82
CA ILE A 148 -3.03 7.43 -14.66
C ILE A 148 -1.68 7.40 -13.94
N VAL A 149 -1.54 6.45 -13.04
CA VAL A 149 -0.31 6.22 -12.28
C VAL A 149 0.19 4.81 -12.50
N THR A 150 1.46 4.68 -12.79
CA THR A 150 2.20 3.40 -12.75
C THR A 150 3.28 3.45 -11.69
N ILE A 151 3.53 2.32 -11.06
CA ILE A 151 4.49 2.19 -9.96
C ILE A 151 5.57 1.21 -10.40
N PHE A 152 6.82 1.63 -10.28
CA PHE A 152 7.98 0.80 -10.60
C PHE A 152 8.89 0.72 -9.38
N GLY A 153 9.39 -0.49 -9.07
CA GLY A 153 10.47 -0.65 -8.10
C GLY A 153 11.84 -0.45 -8.76
N ASP A 154 12.72 0.29 -8.11
CA ASP A 154 14.10 0.48 -8.50
C ASP A 154 15.03 0.31 -7.28
N GLU A 155 16.35 0.16 -7.52
CA GLU A 155 17.36 0.06 -6.46
C GLU A 155 17.37 1.30 -5.54
N SER A 156 16.92 2.44 -6.04
CA SER A 156 16.85 3.72 -5.30
C SER A 156 15.53 3.96 -4.57
N GLY A 157 14.56 3.03 -4.67
CA GLY A 157 13.25 3.19 -4.07
C GLY A 157 12.11 2.85 -5.02
N ILE A 158 11.00 3.55 -4.88
CA ILE A 158 9.84 3.37 -5.73
C ILE A 158 9.64 4.61 -6.60
N ASN A 159 9.65 4.39 -7.89
CA ASN A 159 9.35 5.39 -8.89
C ASN A 159 7.86 5.35 -9.25
N VAL A 160 7.26 6.50 -9.28
CA VAL A 160 5.85 6.69 -9.62
C VAL A 160 5.77 7.60 -10.84
N ASP A 161 5.25 7.07 -11.93
CA ASP A 161 5.04 7.79 -13.18
C ASP A 161 3.56 8.19 -13.29
N ILE A 162 3.30 9.48 -13.55
CA ILE A 162 1.95 10.03 -13.69
C ILE A 162 1.77 10.56 -15.12
N TYR A 163 0.75 10.04 -15.78
CA TYR A 163 0.38 10.34 -17.16
C TYR A 163 -0.87 11.20 -17.24
#